data_58d8fc55b678e5d5d6f12e68fd7ed8fe
#
_entry.id   58d8fc55b678e5d5d6f12e68fd7ed8fe
#
_cell.length_a   1.000
_cell.length_b   1.000
_cell.length_c   1.000
_cell.angle_alpha   90.00
_cell.angle_beta   90.00
_cell.angle_gamma   90.00
#
_symmetry.space_group_name_H-M   'P 1'
#
loop_
_entity.id
_entity.type
_entity.pdbx_description
1 polymer ?
#
loop_
_entity_poly.entity_id
_entity_poly.type
_entity_poly.pdbx_seq_one_letter_code
_entity_poly.pdbx_strand_id
1 'polypeptide(L)'
;MRRGRIKLKNCTIAAVSFLALAVIVFLLLTYTSERKLQFDYEELDDHWEVEINGKQYHDVTLSKFTFPVTNKGDVVQLTRVLNRKVRVQNPVLRMYSIHSAVEVYMNNAMIYGYGREDYKEGKLLGYGYQYIPLPKGYQGHEIRIVLTVSENNAFTGIQSMRIANERNMLQQVMSGDRIRLAVALFLIVFGVLLGLITIVMIVKDLSFARLFYIALFSLLIGCWTLCNNDLISYFTQDLKVKVYMEYLCVYALPIPMLLYFYEPIHEKNMGKWLLGSYWLLLIVQTAFFIYALASQLLNYIHFPALLVFAHAVMMLDILFVIALAVVSMKKKESRGRGLRRGVSIVLVFILFELIRYNVDKYIRHFEGNQYNSTLCFGALAVVVFLILDYTGHIKRGLFRQAQQKLLENMAYTDELTGLFNRRKCDETLEQYQRECTPFTLISMDLNFLKHYNDCYGHERGDELLKCFAGVLNGTFPEKALKARFGGDEFMVLLPFSDEKKTRQLVTRLRTNIEKENASNSQVQLSSAIGYVCSSELPGEQDIHRIYSEADQRMYEDKRSMKEEIQRENPEK
;
A
#
# COMPACT_ATOMS: atom_id res chain seq x y z
N MET A 1 -0.56 -7.67 -23.88
CA MET A 1 -0.46 -7.55 -22.42
C MET A 1 0.93 -7.16 -21.86
N ARG A 2 2.07 -7.59 -22.39
CA ARG A 2 3.44 -7.24 -21.90
C ARG A 2 3.75 -5.73 -21.88
N ARG A 3 3.43 -4.96 -22.92
CA ARG A 3 3.70 -3.50 -22.98
C ARG A 3 2.92 -2.66 -21.95
N GLY A 4 1.73 -3.06 -21.58
CA GLY A 4 0.94 -2.37 -20.55
C GLY A 4 1.49 -2.53 -19.12
N ARG A 5 1.97 -3.74 -18.77
CA ARG A 5 2.55 -4.03 -17.44
C ARG A 5 3.90 -3.33 -17.21
N ILE A 6 4.72 -3.20 -18.25
CA ILE A 6 6.01 -2.47 -18.16
C ILE A 6 5.75 -0.96 -18.00
N LYS A 7 4.78 -0.40 -18.73
CA LYS A 7 4.39 1.01 -18.57
C LYS A 7 3.84 1.31 -17.16
N LEU A 8 3.01 0.42 -16.60
CA LEU A 8 2.46 0.58 -15.25
C LEU A 8 3.56 0.53 -14.17
N LYS A 9 4.56 -0.36 -14.34
CA LYS A 9 5.70 -0.51 -13.44
C LYS A 9 6.59 0.74 -13.42
N ASN A 10 6.81 1.35 -14.58
CA ASN A 10 7.59 2.58 -14.69
C ASN A 10 6.79 3.79 -14.14
N CYS A 11 5.46 3.81 -14.27
CA CYS A 11 4.61 4.85 -13.67
C CYS A 11 4.61 4.82 -12.14
N THR A 12 4.56 3.64 -11.51
CA THR A 12 4.60 3.54 -10.03
C THR A 12 5.96 3.92 -9.47
N ILE A 13 7.06 3.50 -10.09
CA ILE A 13 8.41 3.90 -9.70
C ILE A 13 8.60 5.40 -9.89
N ALA A 14 8.16 5.95 -11.03
CA ALA A 14 8.23 7.38 -11.30
C ALA A 14 7.38 8.20 -10.31
N ALA A 15 6.19 7.75 -9.95
CA ALA A 15 5.33 8.40 -8.97
C ALA A 15 5.97 8.41 -7.57
N VAL A 16 6.54 7.29 -7.13
CA VAL A 16 7.24 7.19 -5.83
C VAL A 16 8.50 8.05 -5.82
N SER A 17 9.28 8.06 -6.92
CA SER A 17 10.48 8.90 -7.04
C SER A 17 10.14 10.38 -7.10
N PHE A 18 9.09 10.76 -7.81
CA PHE A 18 8.59 12.14 -7.86
C PHE A 18 8.10 12.59 -6.48
N LEU A 19 7.40 11.72 -5.76
CA LEU A 19 6.91 11.99 -4.42
C LEU A 19 8.07 12.16 -3.42
N ALA A 20 9.09 11.29 -3.48
CA ALA A 20 10.30 11.42 -2.67
C ALA A 20 11.05 12.73 -2.98
N LEU A 21 11.16 13.08 -4.26
CA LEU A 21 11.78 14.35 -4.69
C LEU A 21 10.96 15.55 -4.20
N ALA A 22 9.63 15.51 -4.29
CA ALA A 22 8.75 16.57 -3.79
C ALA A 22 8.91 16.78 -2.28
N VAL A 23 9.04 15.70 -1.50
CA VAL A 23 9.33 15.77 -0.05
C VAL A 23 10.71 16.40 0.20
N ILE A 24 11.73 15.97 -0.51
CA ILE A 24 13.09 16.51 -0.37
C ILE A 24 13.11 18.01 -0.73
N VAL A 25 12.49 18.38 -1.84
CA VAL A 25 12.38 19.79 -2.27
C VAL A 25 11.60 20.60 -1.25
N PHE A 26 10.49 20.07 -0.73
CA PHE A 26 9.70 20.73 0.30
C PHE A 26 10.48 20.91 1.61
N LEU A 27 11.22 19.87 2.07
CA LEU A 27 12.09 19.96 3.25
C LEU A 27 13.23 20.97 3.03
N LEU A 28 13.82 21.02 1.84
CA LEU A 28 14.84 22.02 1.49
C LEU A 28 14.26 23.45 1.47
N LEU A 29 13.08 23.65 0.90
CA LEU A 29 12.41 24.95 0.88
C LEU A 29 12.04 25.43 2.29
N THR A 30 11.68 24.52 3.19
CA THR A 30 11.40 24.85 4.59
C THR A 30 12.68 25.14 5.38
N TYR A 31 13.78 24.46 5.08
CA TYR A 31 15.09 24.64 5.73
C TYR A 31 15.73 25.99 5.39
N THR A 32 15.61 26.47 4.15
CA THR A 32 16.24 27.72 3.69
C THR A 32 15.55 29.00 4.23
N SER A 33 14.41 28.89 4.89
CA SER A 33 13.60 30.02 5.38
C SER A 33 13.78 30.32 6.89
N GLU A 34 14.85 29.88 7.54
CA GLU A 34 15.13 30.19 8.94
C GLU A 34 15.59 31.64 9.14
N ARG A 35 14.74 32.62 8.88
CA ARG A 35 14.86 33.91 9.58
C ARG A 35 14.13 33.73 10.92
N LYS A 36 14.87 33.75 12.04
CA LYS A 36 14.32 33.94 13.38
C LYS A 36 13.62 35.30 13.41
N LEU A 37 12.35 35.33 13.12
CA LEU A 37 11.52 36.49 13.29
C LEU A 37 11.37 36.70 14.80
N GLN A 38 11.95 37.80 15.30
CA GLN A 38 11.76 38.23 16.68
C GLN A 38 10.39 38.91 16.73
N PHE A 39 9.45 38.36 17.47
CA PHE A 39 8.10 38.89 17.60
C PHE A 39 7.94 39.49 19.00
N ASP A 40 7.40 40.71 19.06
CA ASP A 40 7.01 41.34 20.32
C ASP A 40 5.73 40.68 20.82
N TYR A 41 5.78 40.06 21.97
CA TYR A 41 4.62 39.53 22.68
C TYR A 41 4.76 39.82 24.18
N GLU A 42 3.62 39.93 24.85
CA GLU A 42 3.52 39.98 26.30
C GLU A 42 3.10 38.61 26.82
N GLU A 43 3.90 38.00 27.70
CA GLU A 43 3.54 36.75 28.36
C GLU A 43 2.78 37.03 29.66
N LEU A 44 1.66 36.39 29.80
CA LEU A 44 0.76 36.50 30.95
C LEU A 44 0.82 35.19 31.75
N ASP A 45 1.87 34.99 32.53
CA ASP A 45 2.06 33.79 33.33
C ASP A 45 1.88 34.01 34.83
N ASP A 46 2.36 35.13 35.34
CA ASP A 46 2.40 35.50 36.76
C ASP A 46 1.29 36.48 37.14
N HIS A 47 1.16 36.71 38.47
CA HIS A 47 0.24 37.66 39.09
C HIS A 47 -1.24 37.43 38.76
N TRP A 48 -1.66 36.16 38.71
CA TRP A 48 -3.06 35.81 38.55
C TRP A 48 -3.75 35.58 39.88
N GLU A 49 -4.96 36.12 40.04
CA GLU A 49 -5.92 35.71 41.04
C GLU A 49 -6.76 34.57 40.46
N VAL A 50 -6.74 33.42 41.11
CA VAL A 50 -7.41 32.20 40.63
C VAL A 50 -8.49 31.82 41.66
N GLU A 51 -9.72 31.65 41.18
CA GLU A 51 -10.81 31.13 41.98
C GLU A 51 -11.30 29.83 41.38
N ILE A 52 -11.43 28.79 42.18
CA ILE A 52 -11.90 27.45 41.79
C ILE A 52 -13.04 27.06 42.72
N ASN A 53 -14.26 27.02 42.20
CA ASN A 53 -15.47 26.68 42.96
C ASN A 53 -15.58 27.47 44.28
N GLY A 54 -15.26 28.76 44.26
CA GLY A 54 -15.31 29.66 45.41
C GLY A 54 -14.05 29.66 46.31
N LYS A 55 -13.04 28.81 46.04
CA LYS A 55 -11.75 28.83 46.74
C LYS A 55 -10.76 29.73 46.01
N GLN A 56 -10.23 30.72 46.69
CA GLN A 56 -9.33 31.72 46.11
C GLN A 56 -7.87 31.39 46.35
N TYR A 57 -7.04 31.70 45.34
CA TYR A 57 -5.57 31.58 45.32
C TYR A 57 -5.00 32.89 44.78
N HIS A 58 -4.04 33.48 45.48
CA HIS A 58 -3.49 34.79 45.17
C HIS A 58 -2.08 34.69 44.58
N ASP A 59 -1.74 35.61 43.67
CA ASP A 59 -0.42 35.75 43.06
C ASP A 59 0.09 34.46 42.41
N VAL A 60 -0.77 33.84 41.61
CA VAL A 60 -0.51 32.55 40.98
C VAL A 60 0.29 32.72 39.70
N THR A 61 1.33 31.89 39.52
CA THR A 61 2.02 31.68 38.23
C THR A 61 1.37 30.49 37.56
N LEU A 62 0.63 30.69 36.45
CA LEU A 62 -0.19 29.66 35.80
C LEU A 62 0.59 28.41 35.41
N SER A 63 1.78 28.59 34.81
CA SER A 63 2.63 27.47 34.32
C SER A 63 3.18 26.59 35.47
N LYS A 64 3.17 27.09 36.72
CA LYS A 64 3.69 26.38 37.90
C LYS A 64 2.60 25.92 38.85
N PHE A 65 1.40 26.44 38.70
CA PHE A 65 0.30 26.14 39.59
C PHE A 65 -0.38 24.82 39.21
N THR A 66 -0.41 23.87 40.13
CA THR A 66 -1.11 22.61 39.93
C THR A 66 -2.58 22.77 40.36
N PHE A 67 -3.45 22.80 39.40
CA PHE A 67 -4.89 22.83 39.64
C PHE A 67 -5.35 21.48 40.22
N PRO A 68 -6.34 21.47 41.14
CA PRO A 68 -7.03 20.24 41.47
C PRO A 68 -7.65 19.65 40.19
N VAL A 69 -7.80 18.34 40.16
CA VAL A 69 -8.44 17.68 39.01
C VAL A 69 -9.82 18.27 38.77
N THR A 70 -10.02 18.89 37.61
CA THR A 70 -11.28 19.56 37.29
C THR A 70 -12.28 18.56 36.71
N ASN A 71 -13.55 18.69 37.12
CA ASN A 71 -14.64 17.83 36.71
C ASN A 71 -15.78 18.64 36.07
N LYS A 72 -16.67 17.96 35.41
CA LYS A 72 -17.84 18.57 34.79
C LYS A 72 -18.63 19.40 35.80
N GLY A 73 -18.88 20.65 35.46
CA GLY A 73 -19.58 21.63 36.28
C GLY A 73 -18.67 22.52 37.13
N ASP A 74 -17.37 22.20 37.23
CA ASP A 74 -16.42 23.07 37.94
C ASP A 74 -16.26 24.40 37.19
N VAL A 75 -16.15 25.47 37.99
CA VAL A 75 -15.93 26.84 37.46
C VAL A 75 -14.57 27.32 37.95
N VAL A 76 -13.72 27.69 36.97
CA VAL A 76 -12.40 28.27 37.23
C VAL A 76 -12.43 29.71 36.70
N GLN A 77 -12.19 30.68 37.61
CA GLN A 77 -12.09 32.09 37.26
C GLN A 77 -10.64 32.56 37.41
N LEU A 78 -10.13 33.22 36.39
CA LEU A 78 -8.80 33.80 36.37
C LEU A 78 -8.94 35.31 36.20
N THR A 79 -8.33 36.09 37.12
CA THR A 79 -8.43 37.55 37.10
C THR A 79 -7.03 38.16 37.17
N ARG A 80 -6.77 39.17 36.36
CA ARG A 80 -5.49 39.86 36.34
C ARG A 80 -5.66 41.29 35.79
N VAL A 81 -4.83 42.24 36.27
CA VAL A 81 -4.71 43.57 35.67
C VAL A 81 -3.62 43.56 34.60
N LEU A 82 -3.96 43.97 33.36
CA LEU A 82 -3.04 43.97 32.23
C LEU A 82 -2.01 45.12 32.32
N ASN A 83 -0.76 44.85 31.89
CA ASN A 83 0.34 45.79 32.05
C ASN A 83 0.11 47.07 31.18
N ARG A 84 0.47 48.25 31.73
CA ARG A 84 0.34 49.51 31.03
C ARG A 84 1.49 49.82 30.05
N LYS A 85 2.62 49.10 30.14
CA LYS A 85 3.86 49.44 29.41
C LYS A 85 3.94 48.82 28.00
N VAL A 86 3.26 47.74 27.74
CA VAL A 86 3.33 47.03 26.45
C VAL A 86 2.19 47.48 25.54
N ARG A 87 2.53 48.03 24.36
CA ARG A 87 1.57 48.43 23.33
C ARG A 87 1.67 47.49 22.13
N VAL A 88 0.66 46.67 21.90
CA VAL A 88 0.55 45.81 20.73
C VAL A 88 -0.54 46.37 19.80
N GLN A 89 -0.22 46.47 18.51
CA GLN A 89 -1.23 46.83 17.51
C GLN A 89 -2.13 45.61 17.23
N ASN A 90 -3.46 45.82 17.15
CA ASN A 90 -4.44 44.75 16.98
C ASN A 90 -4.17 43.59 17.94
N PRO A 91 -4.26 43.84 19.26
CA PRO A 91 -3.88 42.89 20.28
C PRO A 91 -4.86 41.69 20.29
N VAL A 92 -4.30 40.50 20.29
CA VAL A 92 -5.03 39.25 20.45
C VAL A 92 -4.43 38.48 21.62
N LEU A 93 -5.29 38.08 22.56
CA LEU A 93 -4.94 37.16 23.64
C LEU A 93 -5.06 35.72 23.12
N ARG A 94 -3.97 34.99 23.20
CA ARG A 94 -3.93 33.53 22.92
C ARG A 94 -3.94 32.78 24.23
N MET A 95 -4.97 31.96 24.42
CA MET A 95 -5.10 31.07 25.57
C MET A 95 -5.44 29.66 25.11
N TYR A 96 -5.06 28.67 25.91
CA TYR A 96 -5.41 27.26 25.66
C TYR A 96 -6.55 26.86 26.58
N SER A 97 -7.67 26.40 26.03
CA SER A 97 -8.80 25.89 26.79
C SER A 97 -8.95 24.38 26.56
N ILE A 98 -9.39 23.66 27.59
CA ILE A 98 -9.58 22.21 27.55
C ILE A 98 -10.99 21.91 28.04
N HIS A 99 -11.83 21.41 27.13
CA HIS A 99 -13.19 20.95 27.40
C HIS A 99 -13.98 21.89 28.32
N SER A 100 -13.89 23.20 28.03
CA SER A 100 -14.54 24.23 28.86
C SER A 100 -15.23 25.27 28.00
N ALA A 101 -16.38 25.75 28.45
CA ALA A 101 -16.95 26.99 27.98
C ALA A 101 -16.08 28.14 28.49
N VAL A 102 -15.84 29.13 27.64
CA VAL A 102 -14.94 30.26 27.94
C VAL A 102 -15.73 31.56 27.82
N GLU A 103 -15.73 32.35 28.87
CA GLU A 103 -16.26 33.70 28.86
C GLU A 103 -15.13 34.64 29.29
N VAL A 104 -14.89 35.72 28.53
CA VAL A 104 -13.85 36.71 28.84
C VAL A 104 -14.50 38.07 29.00
N TYR A 105 -14.19 38.69 30.14
CA TYR A 105 -14.69 40.01 30.50
C TYR A 105 -13.54 40.99 30.65
N MET A 106 -13.77 42.22 30.26
CA MET A 106 -12.87 43.36 30.54
C MET A 106 -13.66 44.45 31.23
N ASN A 107 -13.24 44.83 32.44
CA ASN A 107 -13.99 45.78 33.29
C ASN A 107 -15.49 45.42 33.38
N ASN A 108 -15.80 44.16 33.62
CA ASN A 108 -17.17 43.59 33.70
C ASN A 108 -17.96 43.54 32.40
N ALA A 109 -17.47 44.06 31.26
CA ALA A 109 -18.07 43.89 29.98
C ALA A 109 -17.58 42.60 29.29
N MET A 110 -18.49 41.76 28.83
CA MET A 110 -18.14 40.54 28.10
C MET A 110 -17.59 40.91 26.73
N ILE A 111 -16.34 40.52 26.45
CA ILE A 111 -15.66 40.76 25.17
C ILE A 111 -15.57 39.51 24.30
N TYR A 112 -15.72 38.32 24.88
CA TYR A 112 -15.63 37.05 24.17
C TYR A 112 -16.44 35.96 24.88
N GLY A 113 -17.06 35.07 24.11
CA GLY A 113 -17.77 33.92 24.62
C GLY A 113 -17.66 32.72 23.64
N TYR A 114 -17.35 31.55 24.18
CA TYR A 114 -17.27 30.31 23.44
C TYR A 114 -17.98 29.17 24.18
N GLY A 115 -18.78 28.38 23.49
CA GLY A 115 -19.28 27.09 23.94
C GLY A 115 -20.35 27.12 25.03
N ARG A 116 -20.93 28.28 25.40
CA ARG A 116 -21.93 28.39 26.47
C ARG A 116 -23.23 27.64 26.17
N GLU A 117 -23.72 27.73 24.93
CA GLU A 117 -24.94 27.04 24.51
C GLU A 117 -24.68 25.54 24.39
N ASP A 118 -23.56 25.15 23.75
CA ASP A 118 -23.16 23.75 23.65
C ASP A 118 -22.99 23.08 25.03
N TYR A 119 -22.43 23.81 26.02
CA TYR A 119 -22.34 23.35 27.40
C TYR A 119 -23.72 23.04 28.00
N LYS A 120 -24.72 23.94 27.81
CA LYS A 120 -26.09 23.74 28.29
C LYS A 120 -26.76 22.55 27.63
N GLU A 121 -26.45 22.30 26.35
CA GLU A 121 -26.94 21.15 25.61
C GLU A 121 -26.15 19.87 25.90
N GLY A 122 -25.14 19.93 26.75
CA GLY A 122 -24.27 18.81 27.10
C GLY A 122 -23.39 18.33 25.95
N LYS A 123 -23.11 19.17 24.94
CA LYS A 123 -22.26 18.82 23.80
C LYS A 123 -20.77 18.94 24.14
N LEU A 124 -19.93 18.17 23.44
CA LEU A 124 -18.48 18.24 23.54
C LEU A 124 -17.96 19.59 23.04
N LEU A 125 -17.17 20.30 23.89
CA LEU A 125 -16.66 21.63 23.56
C LEU A 125 -15.30 21.62 22.85
N GLY A 126 -14.53 20.55 23.00
CA GLY A 126 -13.21 20.43 22.43
C GLY A 126 -12.10 21.06 23.29
N TYR A 127 -10.89 21.09 22.73
CA TYR A 127 -9.72 21.70 23.34
C TYR A 127 -8.79 22.28 22.27
N GLY A 128 -8.08 23.38 22.64
CA GLY A 128 -7.16 24.04 21.72
C GLY A 128 -6.96 25.51 22.06
N TYR A 129 -6.22 26.19 21.17
CA TYR A 129 -5.97 27.61 21.33
C TYR A 129 -7.19 28.45 20.90
N GLN A 130 -7.55 29.39 21.78
CA GLN A 130 -8.50 30.44 21.50
C GLN A 130 -7.77 31.74 21.25
N TYR A 131 -8.21 32.49 20.24
CA TYR A 131 -7.64 33.76 19.82
C TYR A 131 -8.67 34.84 20.08
N ILE A 132 -8.49 35.60 21.15
CA ILE A 132 -9.47 36.56 21.68
C ILE A 132 -9.02 37.98 21.34
N PRO A 133 -9.72 38.69 20.43
CA PRO A 133 -9.41 40.08 20.15
C PRO A 133 -9.61 40.96 21.39
N LEU A 134 -8.60 41.71 21.74
CA LEU A 134 -8.69 42.68 22.84
C LEU A 134 -9.07 44.07 22.31
N PRO A 135 -9.87 44.86 23.03
CA PRO A 135 -10.24 46.20 22.63
C PRO A 135 -9.03 47.14 22.66
N LYS A 136 -9.06 48.19 21.85
CA LYS A 136 -8.04 49.23 21.87
C LYS A 136 -8.02 49.89 23.27
N GLY A 137 -6.81 50.06 23.82
CA GLY A 137 -6.65 50.64 25.16
C GLY A 137 -6.82 49.64 26.30
N TYR A 138 -6.66 48.34 26.04
CA TYR A 138 -6.76 47.27 27.01
C TYR A 138 -5.79 47.34 28.20
N GLN A 139 -4.74 48.16 28.08
CA GLN A 139 -3.69 48.30 29.08
C GLN A 139 -4.19 48.94 30.37
N GLY A 140 -3.83 48.35 31.48
CA GLY A 140 -4.23 48.82 32.83
C GLY A 140 -5.67 48.44 33.21
N HIS A 141 -6.39 47.73 32.34
CA HIS A 141 -7.71 47.23 32.68
C HIS A 141 -7.64 45.80 33.22
N GLU A 142 -8.63 45.44 34.04
CA GLU A 142 -8.78 44.11 34.58
C GLU A 142 -9.38 43.17 33.51
N ILE A 143 -8.72 42.05 33.27
CA ILE A 143 -9.27 40.93 32.50
C ILE A 143 -9.71 39.82 33.44
N ARG A 144 -10.91 39.30 33.22
CA ARG A 144 -11.48 38.16 33.93
C ARG A 144 -11.91 37.10 32.95
N ILE A 145 -11.37 35.88 33.11
CA ILE A 145 -11.61 34.72 32.28
C ILE A 145 -12.34 33.67 33.14
N VAL A 146 -13.50 33.26 32.68
CA VAL A 146 -14.32 32.24 33.36
C VAL A 146 -14.36 30.98 32.49
N LEU A 147 -13.90 29.85 33.04
CA LEU A 147 -13.91 28.54 32.43
C LEU A 147 -14.95 27.68 33.12
N THR A 148 -15.97 27.23 32.41
CA THR A 148 -16.93 26.24 32.92
C THR A 148 -16.64 24.89 32.29
N VAL A 149 -16.21 23.93 33.08
CA VAL A 149 -15.70 22.63 32.65
C VAL A 149 -16.83 21.71 32.18
N SER A 150 -16.72 21.12 31.01
CA SER A 150 -17.75 20.25 30.42
C SER A 150 -17.51 18.76 30.58
N GLU A 151 -16.28 18.35 30.91
CA GLU A 151 -15.89 16.95 30.99
C GLU A 151 -15.22 16.63 32.34
N ASN A 152 -15.28 15.35 32.75
CA ASN A 152 -14.53 14.89 33.93
C ASN A 152 -13.05 14.72 33.64
N ASN A 153 -12.19 14.97 34.62
CA ASN A 153 -10.73 14.91 34.50
C ASN A 153 -10.20 15.78 33.33
N ALA A 154 -10.76 16.98 33.13
CA ALA A 154 -10.47 17.81 31.99
C ALA A 154 -9.02 18.32 32.00
N PHE A 155 -8.57 18.93 33.09
CA PHE A 155 -7.20 19.45 33.23
C PHE A 155 -6.76 19.57 34.69
N THR A 156 -5.43 19.61 34.87
CA THR A 156 -4.76 19.86 36.18
C THR A 156 -3.78 21.03 36.09
N GLY A 157 -3.75 21.76 34.97
CA GLY A 157 -2.90 22.92 34.74
C GLY A 157 -3.44 23.79 33.60
N ILE A 158 -3.10 25.06 33.61
CA ILE A 158 -3.42 26.02 32.58
C ILE A 158 -2.09 26.60 32.08
N GLN A 159 -1.91 26.65 30.77
CA GLN A 159 -0.70 27.19 30.15
C GLN A 159 -0.63 28.71 30.29
N SER A 160 0.59 29.26 30.25
CA SER A 160 0.79 30.71 30.15
C SER A 160 0.06 31.26 28.91
N MET A 161 -0.54 32.44 29.08
CA MET A 161 -1.23 33.12 28.00
C MET A 161 -0.31 34.15 27.37
N ARG A 162 -0.62 34.57 26.12
CA ARG A 162 0.19 35.55 25.40
C ARG A 162 -0.67 36.59 24.71
N ILE A 163 -0.26 37.85 24.80
CA ILE A 163 -0.83 38.90 23.97
C ILE A 163 0.19 39.23 22.88
N ALA A 164 -0.22 39.20 21.63
CA ALA A 164 0.58 39.59 20.50
C ALA A 164 -0.30 40.19 19.39
N ASN A 165 0.34 40.81 18.40
CA ASN A 165 -0.38 41.19 17.18
C ASN A 165 -0.89 39.95 16.46
N GLU A 166 -2.11 40.01 15.96
CA GLU A 166 -2.78 38.88 15.29
C GLU A 166 -1.90 38.27 14.18
N ARG A 167 -1.31 39.09 13.32
CA ARG A 167 -0.42 38.66 12.24
C ARG A 167 0.85 37.98 12.74
N ASN A 168 1.46 38.54 13.79
CA ASN A 168 2.67 38.00 14.42
C ASN A 168 2.40 36.68 15.14
N MET A 169 1.22 36.53 15.76
CA MET A 169 0.78 35.33 16.46
C MET A 169 0.73 34.14 15.51
N LEU A 170 0.06 34.30 14.35
CA LEU A 170 -0.01 33.25 13.31
C LEU A 170 1.38 32.92 12.75
N GLN A 171 2.20 33.91 12.47
CA GLN A 171 3.56 33.70 11.95
C GLN A 171 4.47 32.97 12.95
N GLN A 172 4.38 33.29 14.23
CA GLN A 172 5.15 32.63 15.28
C GLN A 172 4.81 31.16 15.40
N VAL A 173 3.51 30.82 15.42
CA VAL A 173 3.05 29.42 15.42
C VAL A 173 3.54 28.70 14.15
N MET A 174 3.38 29.33 12.98
CA MET A 174 3.86 28.74 11.72
C MET A 174 5.37 28.49 11.70
N SER A 175 6.18 29.36 12.28
CA SER A 175 7.65 29.20 12.23
C SER A 175 8.16 28.02 13.05
N GLY A 176 7.50 27.69 14.17
CA GLY A 176 7.87 26.58 15.06
C GLY A 176 7.44 25.20 14.53
N ASP A 177 6.38 25.15 13.72
CA ASP A 177 5.71 23.89 13.35
C ASP A 177 5.79 23.53 11.87
N ARG A 178 6.56 24.27 11.08
CA ARG A 178 6.64 24.10 9.62
C ARG A 178 6.88 22.66 9.17
N ILE A 179 7.84 21.98 9.79
CA ILE A 179 8.21 20.62 9.41
C ILE A 179 7.05 19.65 9.73
N ARG A 180 6.41 19.82 10.89
CA ARG A 180 5.27 18.99 11.30
C ARG A 180 4.06 19.18 10.38
N LEU A 181 3.77 20.44 10.06
CA LEU A 181 2.73 20.81 9.08
C LEU A 181 3.02 20.18 7.71
N ALA A 182 4.27 20.28 7.27
CA ALA A 182 4.70 19.68 6.03
C ALA A 182 4.51 18.17 5.99
N VAL A 183 4.91 17.47 7.04
CA VAL A 183 4.74 16.02 7.15
C VAL A 183 3.26 15.64 7.18
N ALA A 184 2.43 16.36 7.96
CA ALA A 184 1.00 16.09 8.03
C ALA A 184 0.31 16.27 6.66
N LEU A 185 0.56 17.40 5.98
CA LEU A 185 0.03 17.68 4.65
C LEU A 185 0.51 16.67 3.62
N PHE A 186 1.80 16.30 3.67
CA PHE A 186 2.34 15.25 2.81
C PHE A 186 1.60 13.93 2.99
N LEU A 187 1.40 13.48 4.23
CA LEU A 187 0.70 12.21 4.51
C LEU A 187 -0.76 12.25 4.03
N ILE A 188 -1.45 13.40 4.18
CA ILE A 188 -2.82 13.58 3.71
C ILE A 188 -2.87 13.52 2.17
N VAL A 189 -2.08 14.37 1.49
CA VAL A 189 -2.07 14.42 0.02
C VAL A 189 -1.65 13.08 -0.57
N PHE A 190 -0.61 12.46 0.00
CA PHE A 190 -0.17 11.12 -0.40
C PHE A 190 -1.29 10.07 -0.23
N GLY A 191 -1.97 10.07 0.92
CA GLY A 191 -3.08 9.16 1.20
C GLY A 191 -4.22 9.34 0.20
N VAL A 192 -4.63 10.59 -0.08
CA VAL A 192 -5.69 10.88 -1.06
C VAL A 192 -5.29 10.43 -2.47
N LEU A 193 -4.12 10.83 -2.95
CA LEU A 193 -3.66 10.48 -4.30
C LEU A 193 -3.49 8.97 -4.48
N LEU A 194 -2.85 8.30 -3.52
CA LEU A 194 -2.70 6.85 -3.54
C LEU A 194 -4.06 6.15 -3.47
N GLY A 195 -4.98 6.66 -2.64
CA GLY A 195 -6.34 6.13 -2.51
C GLY A 195 -7.12 6.20 -3.83
N LEU A 196 -7.10 7.34 -4.51
CA LEU A 196 -7.74 7.51 -5.81
C LEU A 196 -7.17 6.55 -6.87
N ILE A 197 -5.84 6.42 -6.94
CA ILE A 197 -5.19 5.51 -7.86
C ILE A 197 -5.59 4.05 -7.55
N THR A 198 -5.59 3.66 -6.28
CA THR A 198 -5.87 2.27 -5.89
C THR A 198 -7.33 1.89 -6.05
N ILE A 199 -8.29 2.79 -5.85
CA ILE A 199 -9.71 2.54 -6.14
C ILE A 199 -9.89 2.11 -7.60
N VAL A 200 -9.27 2.83 -8.54
CA VAL A 200 -9.32 2.49 -9.98
C VAL A 200 -8.66 1.13 -10.26
N MET A 201 -7.59 0.79 -9.53
CA MET A 201 -6.87 -0.47 -9.71
C MET A 201 -7.61 -1.67 -9.11
N ILE A 202 -8.25 -1.52 -7.96
CA ILE A 202 -9.01 -2.58 -7.27
C ILE A 202 -10.18 -3.08 -8.14
N VAL A 203 -10.83 -2.18 -8.87
CA VAL A 203 -11.89 -2.57 -9.82
C VAL A 203 -11.41 -3.58 -10.87
N LYS A 204 -10.10 -3.56 -11.18
CA LYS A 204 -9.47 -4.46 -12.16
C LYS A 204 -8.84 -5.70 -11.52
N ASP A 205 -8.35 -5.58 -10.30
CA ASP A 205 -7.65 -6.66 -9.59
C ASP A 205 -7.60 -6.37 -8.08
N LEU A 206 -8.21 -7.24 -7.28
CA LEU A 206 -8.25 -7.15 -5.81
C LEU A 206 -6.87 -7.21 -5.15
N SER A 207 -5.82 -7.63 -5.86
CA SER A 207 -4.44 -7.67 -5.33
C SER A 207 -3.90 -6.29 -4.92
N PHE A 208 -4.56 -5.20 -5.33
CA PHE A 208 -4.21 -3.82 -4.96
C PHE A 208 -4.85 -3.33 -3.65
N ALA A 209 -5.70 -4.12 -2.99
CA ALA A 209 -6.38 -3.71 -1.75
C ALA A 209 -5.40 -3.26 -0.65
N ARG A 210 -4.23 -3.88 -0.55
CA ARG A 210 -3.20 -3.46 0.42
C ARG A 210 -2.70 -2.03 0.22
N LEU A 211 -2.57 -1.57 -1.02
CA LEU A 211 -2.22 -0.17 -1.30
C LEU A 211 -3.30 0.78 -0.81
N PHE A 212 -4.56 0.39 -0.95
CA PHE A 212 -5.68 1.17 -0.42
C PHE A 212 -5.62 1.28 1.10
N TYR A 213 -5.26 0.20 1.81
CA TYR A 213 -5.11 0.25 3.26
C TYR A 213 -3.93 1.13 3.69
N ILE A 214 -2.82 1.14 2.94
CA ILE A 214 -1.72 2.09 3.17
C ILE A 214 -2.19 3.53 2.94
N ALA A 215 -2.95 3.78 1.89
CA ALA A 215 -3.49 5.09 1.58
C ALA A 215 -4.42 5.60 2.69
N LEU A 216 -5.34 4.75 3.16
CA LEU A 216 -6.25 5.08 4.25
C LEU A 216 -5.50 5.33 5.56
N PHE A 217 -4.53 4.47 5.90
CA PHE A 217 -3.67 4.66 7.07
C PHE A 217 -2.91 5.99 6.99
N SER A 218 -2.32 6.32 5.83
CA SER A 218 -1.60 7.57 5.63
C SER A 218 -2.50 8.80 5.78
N LEU A 219 -3.72 8.75 5.24
CA LEU A 219 -4.71 9.82 5.37
C LEU A 219 -5.09 10.04 6.84
N LEU A 220 -5.47 8.97 7.55
CA LEU A 220 -5.90 9.05 8.94
C LEU A 220 -4.78 9.56 9.86
N ILE A 221 -3.55 9.05 9.72
CA ILE A 221 -2.43 9.48 10.55
C ILE A 221 -1.98 10.91 10.21
N GLY A 222 -2.12 11.33 8.95
CA GLY A 222 -1.87 12.71 8.54
C GLY A 222 -2.88 13.69 9.15
N CYS A 223 -4.18 13.38 9.09
CA CYS A 223 -5.24 14.15 9.72
C CYS A 223 -5.09 14.20 11.25
N TRP A 224 -4.79 13.06 11.87
CA TRP A 224 -4.51 13.01 13.31
C TRP A 224 -3.30 13.88 13.68
N THR A 225 -2.21 13.80 12.92
CA THR A 225 -1.00 14.62 13.14
C THR A 225 -1.31 16.12 13.06
N LEU A 226 -2.17 16.51 12.12
CA LEU A 226 -2.61 17.89 11.95
C LEU A 226 -3.37 18.39 13.19
N CYS A 227 -4.27 17.56 13.73
CA CYS A 227 -5.10 17.91 14.89
C CYS A 227 -4.32 17.86 16.20
N ASN A 228 -3.58 16.77 16.44
CA ASN A 228 -2.84 16.54 17.70
C ASN A 228 -1.73 17.58 17.96
N ASN A 229 -1.18 18.20 16.90
CA ASN A 229 -0.20 19.28 17.02
C ASN A 229 -0.82 20.68 16.90
N ASP A 230 -2.13 20.83 17.03
CA ASP A 230 -2.86 22.10 16.88
C ASP A 230 -2.68 22.81 15.52
N LEU A 231 -2.16 22.12 14.52
CA LEU A 231 -1.90 22.67 13.19
C LEU A 231 -3.18 22.94 12.38
N ILE A 232 -4.29 22.29 12.77
CA ILE A 232 -5.58 22.50 12.15
C ILE A 232 -6.10 23.92 12.38
N SER A 233 -5.63 24.61 13.41
CA SER A 233 -5.99 26.00 13.71
C SER A 233 -5.64 27.00 12.58
N TYR A 234 -4.78 26.59 11.63
CA TYR A 234 -4.54 27.33 10.39
C TYR A 234 -5.69 27.30 9.40
N PHE A 235 -6.57 26.30 9.50
CA PHE A 235 -7.66 26.06 8.58
C PHE A 235 -9.03 26.34 9.20
N THR A 236 -9.17 26.13 10.51
CA THR A 236 -10.40 26.40 11.25
C THR A 236 -10.09 26.76 12.72
N GLN A 237 -10.89 27.68 13.27
CA GLN A 237 -10.86 28.01 14.68
C GLN A 237 -11.93 27.24 15.50
N ASP A 238 -12.73 26.41 14.83
CA ASP A 238 -13.72 25.57 15.51
C ASP A 238 -13.04 24.39 16.19
N LEU A 239 -12.94 24.46 17.52
CA LEU A 239 -12.33 23.41 18.34
C LEU A 239 -13.10 22.08 18.27
N LYS A 240 -14.40 22.11 17.97
CA LYS A 240 -15.20 20.89 17.81
C LYS A 240 -14.73 20.10 16.58
N VAL A 241 -14.55 20.78 15.45
CA VAL A 241 -14.02 20.14 14.22
C VAL A 241 -12.69 19.47 14.47
N LYS A 242 -11.76 20.16 15.18
CA LYS A 242 -10.47 19.59 15.58
C LYS A 242 -10.65 18.30 16.34
N VAL A 243 -11.41 18.34 17.42
CA VAL A 243 -11.54 17.22 18.36
C VAL A 243 -12.28 16.04 17.72
N TYR A 244 -13.35 16.29 16.97
CA TYR A 244 -14.03 15.23 16.23
C TYR A 244 -13.08 14.54 15.26
N MET A 245 -12.35 15.31 14.46
CA MET A 245 -11.42 14.76 13.48
C MET A 245 -10.28 13.98 14.16
N GLU A 246 -9.74 14.49 15.27
CA GLU A 246 -8.65 13.85 16.01
C GLU A 246 -9.05 12.48 16.54
N TYR A 247 -10.17 12.40 17.29
CA TYR A 247 -10.63 11.13 17.86
C TYR A 247 -11.11 10.14 16.82
N LEU A 248 -11.84 10.60 15.79
CA LEU A 248 -12.25 9.73 14.68
C LEU A 248 -11.05 9.11 13.98
N CYS A 249 -10.02 9.92 13.71
CA CYS A 249 -8.80 9.42 13.08
C CYS A 249 -8.07 8.40 13.96
N VAL A 250 -7.88 8.68 15.25
CA VAL A 250 -7.15 7.77 16.15
C VAL A 250 -7.89 6.46 16.37
N TYR A 251 -9.22 6.51 16.48
CA TYR A 251 -10.04 5.31 16.68
C TYR A 251 -10.17 4.45 15.42
N ALA A 252 -10.14 5.07 14.23
CA ALA A 252 -10.16 4.35 12.96
C ALA A 252 -8.79 3.80 12.54
N LEU A 253 -7.68 4.38 13.02
CA LEU A 253 -6.31 4.11 12.57
C LEU A 253 -5.88 2.63 12.62
N PRO A 254 -6.25 1.82 13.64
CA PRO A 254 -5.88 0.41 13.70
C PRO A 254 -6.54 -0.46 12.63
N ILE A 255 -7.73 -0.06 12.14
CA ILE A 255 -8.50 -0.87 11.18
C ILE A 255 -7.74 -1.10 9.86
N PRO A 256 -7.28 -0.07 9.12
CA PRO A 256 -6.52 -0.29 7.89
C PRO A 256 -5.17 -0.98 8.14
N MET A 257 -4.57 -0.80 9.32
CA MET A 257 -3.35 -1.51 9.71
C MET A 257 -3.60 -3.01 9.88
N LEU A 258 -4.67 -3.42 10.57
CA LEU A 258 -5.06 -4.83 10.68
C LEU A 258 -5.39 -5.42 9.31
N LEU A 259 -6.18 -4.71 8.48
CA LEU A 259 -6.53 -5.15 7.14
C LEU A 259 -5.31 -5.37 6.24
N TYR A 260 -4.26 -4.55 6.39
CA TYR A 260 -2.99 -4.74 5.67
C TYR A 260 -2.34 -6.09 5.98
N PHE A 261 -2.44 -6.59 7.21
CA PHE A 261 -1.81 -7.85 7.64
C PHE A 261 -2.63 -9.11 7.33
N TYR A 262 -3.85 -8.99 6.81
CA TYR A 262 -4.71 -10.15 6.50
C TYR A 262 -4.05 -11.15 5.54
N GLU A 263 -3.62 -10.68 4.37
CA GLU A 263 -3.07 -11.53 3.32
C GLU A 263 -1.79 -12.26 3.75
N PRO A 264 -0.79 -11.61 4.43
CA PRO A 264 0.36 -12.33 4.98
C PRO A 264 0.01 -13.43 5.98
N ILE A 265 -1.07 -13.27 6.73
CA ILE A 265 -1.52 -14.26 7.71
C ILE A 265 -2.18 -15.45 7.00
N HIS A 266 -3.06 -15.19 6.04
CA HIS A 266 -3.81 -16.17 5.30
C HIS A 266 -2.90 -17.01 4.37
N GLU A 267 -2.09 -16.38 3.52
CA GLU A 267 -1.19 -17.06 2.60
C GLU A 267 -0.17 -17.98 3.28
N LYS A 268 0.25 -17.65 4.51
CA LYS A 268 1.32 -18.36 5.19
C LYS A 268 0.84 -19.49 6.11
N ASN A 269 -0.47 -19.73 6.17
CA ASN A 269 -1.06 -20.73 7.09
C ASN A 269 -0.45 -20.61 8.50
N MET A 270 -0.51 -19.42 9.08
CA MET A 270 0.21 -19.04 10.31
C MET A 270 -0.36 -19.67 11.59
N GLY A 271 -1.38 -20.52 11.46
CA GLY A 271 -2.05 -21.20 12.56
C GLY A 271 -3.44 -20.64 12.85
N LYS A 272 -4.37 -21.54 13.19
CA LYS A 272 -5.79 -21.21 13.40
C LYS A 272 -5.99 -20.19 14.53
N TRP A 273 -5.18 -20.26 15.58
CA TRP A 273 -5.29 -19.34 16.73
C TRP A 273 -4.92 -17.90 16.34
N LEU A 274 -3.89 -17.72 15.50
CA LEU A 274 -3.48 -16.37 15.06
C LEU A 274 -4.51 -15.76 14.12
N LEU A 275 -5.11 -16.58 13.25
CA LEU A 275 -6.20 -16.14 12.39
C LEU A 275 -7.47 -15.82 13.20
N GLY A 276 -7.77 -16.61 14.23
CA GLY A 276 -8.87 -16.33 15.15
C GLY A 276 -8.67 -15.03 15.94
N SER A 277 -7.46 -14.81 16.48
CA SER A 277 -7.11 -13.56 17.18
C SER A 277 -7.19 -12.34 16.24
N TYR A 278 -6.76 -12.48 15.00
CA TYR A 278 -6.90 -11.44 13.98
C TYR A 278 -8.35 -11.00 13.77
N TRP A 279 -9.25 -11.96 13.52
CA TRP A 279 -10.66 -11.66 13.31
C TRP A 279 -11.32 -11.07 14.56
N LEU A 280 -10.97 -11.57 15.75
CA LEU A 280 -11.46 -11.04 17.01
C LEU A 280 -11.06 -9.56 17.17
N LEU A 281 -9.78 -9.23 16.97
CA LEU A 281 -9.30 -7.85 17.07
C LEU A 281 -9.96 -6.93 16.05
N LEU A 282 -10.09 -7.36 14.80
CA LEU A 282 -10.74 -6.58 13.75
C LEU A 282 -12.22 -6.30 14.09
N ILE A 283 -12.95 -7.31 14.60
CA ILE A 283 -14.34 -7.16 15.04
C ILE A 283 -14.44 -6.21 16.22
N VAL A 284 -13.60 -6.38 17.26
CA VAL A 284 -13.57 -5.53 18.46
C VAL A 284 -13.27 -4.09 18.06
N GLN A 285 -12.25 -3.87 17.24
CA GLN A 285 -11.84 -2.52 16.81
C GLN A 285 -12.94 -1.83 15.99
N THR A 286 -13.57 -2.57 15.05
CA THR A 286 -14.64 -2.03 14.22
C THR A 286 -15.89 -1.73 15.04
N ALA A 287 -16.27 -2.64 15.93
CA ALA A 287 -17.41 -2.45 16.85
C ALA A 287 -17.17 -1.28 17.80
N PHE A 288 -15.96 -1.14 18.35
CA PHE A 288 -15.57 0.00 19.18
C PHE A 288 -15.68 1.32 18.41
N PHE A 289 -15.16 1.38 17.19
CA PHE A 289 -15.24 2.58 16.34
C PHE A 289 -16.71 2.99 16.10
N ILE A 290 -17.57 2.03 15.72
CA ILE A 290 -18.99 2.28 15.48
C ILE A 290 -19.68 2.74 16.77
N TYR A 291 -19.37 2.08 17.90
CA TYR A 291 -19.93 2.45 19.21
C TYR A 291 -19.52 3.89 19.59
N ALA A 292 -18.23 4.21 19.48
CA ALA A 292 -17.72 5.54 19.82
C ALA A 292 -18.37 6.62 18.95
N LEU A 293 -18.51 6.38 17.64
CA LEU A 293 -19.19 7.29 16.72
C LEU A 293 -20.66 7.47 17.11
N ALA A 294 -21.39 6.38 17.30
CA ALA A 294 -22.81 6.41 17.68
C ALA A 294 -23.02 7.10 19.03
N SER A 295 -22.19 6.79 20.03
CA SER A 295 -22.26 7.39 21.35
C SER A 295 -22.03 8.91 21.32
N GLN A 296 -21.07 9.37 20.51
CA GLN A 296 -20.80 10.79 20.33
C GLN A 296 -21.95 11.50 19.59
N LEU A 297 -22.50 10.90 18.54
CA LEU A 297 -23.63 11.48 17.78
C LEU A 297 -24.91 11.55 18.61
N LEU A 298 -25.13 10.59 19.48
CA LEU A 298 -26.26 10.55 20.41
C LEU A 298 -26.00 11.37 21.69
N ASN A 299 -24.81 11.98 21.82
CA ASN A 299 -24.41 12.77 22.98
C ASN A 299 -24.48 11.99 24.33
N TYR A 300 -24.19 10.67 24.28
CA TYR A 300 -24.30 9.77 25.44
C TYR A 300 -22.97 9.69 26.22
N ILE A 301 -21.88 9.26 25.57
CA ILE A 301 -20.51 9.27 26.11
C ILE A 301 -19.63 9.95 25.09
N HIS A 302 -18.91 11.00 25.52
CA HIS A 302 -18.04 11.75 24.63
C HIS A 302 -16.70 11.01 24.35
N PHE A 303 -16.11 11.28 23.20
CA PHE A 303 -14.84 10.68 22.79
C PHE A 303 -13.73 10.67 23.84
N PRO A 304 -13.46 11.77 24.61
CA PRO A 304 -12.39 11.77 25.60
C PRO A 304 -12.52 10.67 26.65
N ALA A 305 -13.74 10.37 27.10
CA ALA A 305 -13.99 9.34 28.09
C ALA A 305 -13.70 7.91 27.57
N LEU A 306 -13.79 7.70 26.25
CA LEU A 306 -13.52 6.41 25.61
C LEU A 306 -12.03 6.20 25.30
N LEU A 307 -11.18 7.21 25.47
CA LEU A 307 -9.77 7.17 25.08
C LEU A 307 -8.97 6.09 25.82
N VAL A 308 -9.25 5.87 27.10
CA VAL A 308 -8.57 4.84 27.90
C VAL A 308 -8.86 3.45 27.35
N PHE A 309 -10.12 3.20 26.97
CA PHE A 309 -10.51 1.93 26.36
C PHE A 309 -9.87 1.76 24.96
N ALA A 310 -9.85 2.83 24.17
CA ALA A 310 -9.17 2.83 22.87
C ALA A 310 -7.69 2.45 23.00
N HIS A 311 -6.98 3.04 23.95
CA HIS A 311 -5.58 2.71 24.23
C HIS A 311 -5.39 1.25 24.64
N ALA A 312 -6.30 0.68 25.46
CA ALA A 312 -6.24 -0.72 25.83
C ALA A 312 -6.39 -1.65 24.61
N VAL A 313 -7.33 -1.37 23.69
CA VAL A 313 -7.50 -2.15 22.46
C VAL A 313 -6.29 -1.99 21.55
N MET A 314 -5.77 -0.77 21.37
CA MET A 314 -4.55 -0.53 20.57
C MET A 314 -3.32 -1.26 21.12
N MET A 315 -3.20 -1.41 22.44
CA MET A 315 -2.14 -2.23 23.06
C MET A 315 -2.28 -3.71 22.65
N LEU A 316 -3.49 -4.24 22.58
CA LEU A 316 -3.72 -5.60 22.08
C LEU A 316 -3.32 -5.73 20.61
N ASP A 317 -3.59 -4.71 19.77
CA ASP A 317 -3.15 -4.69 18.36
C ASP A 317 -1.62 -4.70 18.26
N ILE A 318 -0.91 -3.93 19.09
CA ILE A 318 0.56 -3.92 19.15
C ILE A 318 1.09 -5.30 19.57
N LEU A 319 0.53 -5.91 20.62
CA LEU A 319 0.91 -7.25 21.06
C LEU A 319 0.68 -8.30 19.97
N PHE A 320 -0.43 -8.18 19.22
CA PHE A 320 -0.72 -9.05 18.08
C PHE A 320 0.31 -8.90 16.98
N VAL A 321 0.70 -7.68 16.60
CA VAL A 321 1.73 -7.41 15.58
C VAL A 321 3.10 -7.96 16.02
N ILE A 322 3.44 -7.84 17.32
CA ILE A 322 4.64 -8.45 17.87
C ILE A 322 4.58 -9.98 17.79
N ALA A 323 3.46 -10.60 18.18
CA ALA A 323 3.27 -12.05 18.07
C ALA A 323 3.39 -12.53 16.63
N LEU A 324 2.81 -11.80 15.68
CA LEU A 324 2.93 -12.06 14.24
C LEU A 324 4.40 -12.00 13.77
N ALA A 325 5.16 -11.02 14.23
CA ALA A 325 6.58 -10.92 13.93
C ALA A 325 7.38 -12.11 14.49
N VAL A 326 7.13 -12.52 15.75
CA VAL A 326 7.80 -13.65 16.41
C VAL A 326 7.48 -14.98 15.71
N VAL A 327 6.21 -15.23 15.38
CA VAL A 327 5.80 -16.44 14.64
C VAL A 327 6.46 -16.48 13.25
N SER A 328 6.54 -15.32 12.58
CA SER A 328 7.26 -15.18 11.29
C SER A 328 8.76 -15.47 11.39
N MET A 329 9.37 -15.28 12.58
CA MET A 329 10.78 -15.62 12.83
C MET A 329 11.03 -17.13 12.90
N LYS A 330 10.15 -17.87 13.58
CA LYS A 330 10.30 -19.32 13.77
C LYS A 330 10.22 -20.10 12.44
N LYS A 331 9.51 -19.60 11.44
CA LYS A 331 9.33 -20.26 10.14
C LYS A 331 10.52 -20.09 9.17
N LYS A 332 11.68 -19.57 9.58
CA LYS A 332 12.95 -19.43 8.80
C LYS A 332 12.80 -18.87 7.36
N GLU A 333 11.69 -18.28 7.00
CA GLU A 333 11.46 -17.77 5.66
C GLU A 333 12.07 -16.38 5.43
N SER A 334 12.70 -16.21 4.29
CA SER A 334 13.20 -14.90 3.82
C SER A 334 12.12 -13.81 3.77
N ARG A 335 10.84 -14.21 3.69
CA ARG A 335 9.65 -13.36 3.68
C ARG A 335 9.39 -12.63 5.01
N GLY A 336 9.78 -13.19 6.15
CA GLY A 336 9.60 -12.56 7.46
C GLY A 336 10.53 -11.37 7.73
N ARG A 337 11.56 -11.15 6.92
CA ARG A 337 12.55 -10.07 7.14
C ARG A 337 11.97 -8.67 6.99
N GLY A 338 11.05 -8.45 6.05
CA GLY A 338 10.36 -7.17 5.88
C GLY A 338 9.51 -6.82 7.10
N LEU A 339 8.60 -7.72 7.49
CA LEU A 339 7.72 -7.53 8.64
C LEU A 339 8.51 -7.27 9.94
N ARG A 340 9.59 -8.04 10.19
CA ARG A 340 10.46 -7.82 11.36
C ARG A 340 11.08 -6.43 11.40
N ARG A 341 11.65 -5.97 10.28
CA ARG A 341 12.25 -4.63 10.20
C ARG A 341 11.23 -3.54 10.49
N GLY A 342 10.01 -3.66 9.94
CA GLY A 342 8.97 -2.68 10.18
C GLY A 342 8.47 -2.66 11.60
N VAL A 343 8.21 -3.82 12.18
CA VAL A 343 7.84 -3.92 13.60
C VAL A 343 8.94 -3.33 14.48
N SER A 344 10.21 -3.64 14.18
CA SER A 344 11.35 -3.07 14.93
C SER A 344 11.40 -1.54 14.82
N ILE A 345 11.16 -0.97 13.64
CA ILE A 345 11.14 0.49 13.45
C ILE A 345 10.01 1.12 14.28
N VAL A 346 8.80 0.55 14.19
CA VAL A 346 7.64 1.04 14.97
C VAL A 346 7.92 0.98 16.47
N LEU A 347 8.46 -0.14 16.96
CA LEU A 347 8.80 -0.31 18.38
C LEU A 347 9.87 0.68 18.85
N VAL A 348 10.89 0.96 18.02
CA VAL A 348 11.92 1.96 18.33
C VAL A 348 11.30 3.34 18.49
N PHE A 349 10.38 3.74 17.58
CA PHE A 349 9.70 5.04 17.69
C PHE A 349 8.78 5.12 18.89
N ILE A 350 8.02 4.07 19.19
CA ILE A 350 7.16 4.02 20.38
C ILE A 350 8.00 4.11 21.65
N LEU A 351 9.10 3.35 21.74
CA LEU A 351 10.00 3.38 22.88
C LEU A 351 10.67 4.74 23.05
N PHE A 352 11.12 5.34 21.95
CA PHE A 352 11.71 6.68 21.96
C PHE A 352 10.72 7.72 22.49
N GLU A 353 9.47 7.72 22.00
CA GLU A 353 8.44 8.64 22.47
C GLU A 353 8.07 8.40 23.94
N LEU A 354 8.00 7.13 24.36
CA LEU A 354 7.73 6.80 25.76
C LEU A 354 8.84 7.33 26.69
N ILE A 355 10.11 7.12 26.29
CA ILE A 355 11.25 7.65 27.05
C ILE A 355 11.20 9.18 27.07
N ARG A 356 11.01 9.83 25.91
CA ARG A 356 10.91 11.28 25.80
C ARG A 356 9.80 11.83 26.68
N TYR A 357 8.60 11.25 26.59
CA TYR A 357 7.46 11.65 27.41
C TYR A 357 7.77 11.59 28.91
N ASN A 358 8.39 10.49 29.36
CA ASN A 358 8.74 10.33 30.76
C ASN A 358 9.86 11.29 31.20
N VAL A 359 10.86 11.55 30.35
CA VAL A 359 11.91 12.54 30.61
C VAL A 359 11.32 13.93 30.71
N ASP A 360 10.45 14.32 29.77
CA ASP A 360 9.82 15.63 29.79
C ASP A 360 8.92 15.81 31.00
N LYS A 361 8.15 14.77 31.38
CA LYS A 361 7.21 14.79 32.51
C LYS A 361 7.90 14.77 33.87
N TYR A 362 8.91 13.90 34.08
CA TYR A 362 9.45 13.63 35.42
C TYR A 362 10.83 14.27 35.68
N ILE A 363 11.60 14.58 34.63
CA ILE A 363 12.96 15.14 34.77
C ILE A 363 12.98 16.62 34.43
N ARG A 364 12.34 17.02 33.33
CA ARG A 364 12.36 18.43 32.86
C ARG A 364 11.26 19.26 33.48
N HIS A 365 10.27 18.65 34.13
CA HIS A 365 9.07 19.32 34.66
C HIS A 365 8.43 20.27 33.63
N PHE A 366 8.44 19.89 32.38
CA PHE A 366 7.84 20.67 31.30
C PHE A 366 6.32 20.57 31.40
N GLU A 367 5.72 21.40 32.20
CA GLU A 367 4.27 21.56 32.38
C GLU A 367 3.71 22.47 31.27
N GLY A 368 3.86 22.09 30.06
CA GLY A 368 3.24 22.81 28.96
C GLY A 368 3.10 21.92 27.74
N ASN A 369 1.99 22.01 27.05
CA ASN A 369 1.68 21.29 25.81
C ASN A 369 2.58 21.64 24.63
N GLN A 370 3.80 22.10 24.85
CA GLN A 370 4.88 22.18 23.87
C GLN A 370 5.52 20.79 23.67
N TYR A 371 4.70 19.73 23.72
CA TYR A 371 5.17 18.42 23.29
C TYR A 371 5.46 18.52 21.79
N ASN A 372 6.71 18.80 21.47
CA ASN A 372 7.24 18.62 20.14
C ASN A 372 7.17 17.13 19.76
N SER A 373 5.98 16.66 19.47
CA SER A 373 5.72 15.25 19.19
C SER A 373 6.53 14.83 17.97
N THR A 374 7.47 13.90 18.15
CA THR A 374 8.21 13.27 17.06
C THR A 374 7.41 12.14 16.42
N LEU A 375 6.20 11.86 16.92
CA LEU A 375 5.27 10.86 16.39
C LEU A 375 4.98 11.04 14.89
N CYS A 376 4.96 12.28 14.39
CA CYS A 376 4.77 12.54 12.96
C CYS A 376 5.87 11.90 12.10
N PHE A 377 7.13 11.89 12.56
CA PHE A 377 8.22 11.22 11.86
C PHE A 377 8.11 9.69 11.97
N GLY A 378 7.66 9.19 13.13
CA GLY A 378 7.32 7.78 13.31
C GLY A 378 6.22 7.33 12.35
N ALA A 379 5.16 8.12 12.22
CA ALA A 379 4.08 7.88 11.28
C ALA A 379 4.57 7.81 9.82
N LEU A 380 5.40 8.79 9.43
CA LEU A 380 6.03 8.79 8.10
C LEU A 380 6.89 7.55 7.88
N ALA A 381 7.70 7.15 8.87
CA ALA A 381 8.53 5.95 8.79
C ALA A 381 7.69 4.68 8.62
N VAL A 382 6.55 4.56 9.32
CA VAL A 382 5.61 3.45 9.16
C VAL A 382 5.05 3.40 7.74
N VAL A 383 4.58 4.52 7.19
CA VAL A 383 4.03 4.58 5.82
C VAL A 383 5.09 4.18 4.79
N VAL A 384 6.31 4.72 4.91
CA VAL A 384 7.44 4.36 4.03
C VAL A 384 7.74 2.86 4.14
N PHE A 385 7.77 2.32 5.36
CA PHE A 385 7.98 0.90 5.57
C PHE A 385 6.90 0.04 4.90
N LEU A 386 5.61 0.36 5.08
CA LEU A 386 4.50 -0.38 4.47
C LEU A 386 4.62 -0.39 2.93
N ILE A 387 5.02 0.72 2.33
CA ILE A 387 5.27 0.83 0.89
C ILE A 387 6.44 -0.08 0.46
N LEU A 388 7.55 -0.04 1.20
CA LEU A 388 8.73 -0.87 0.90
C LEU A 388 8.44 -2.37 1.05
N ASP A 389 7.65 -2.77 2.06
CA ASP A 389 7.23 -4.17 2.22
C ASP A 389 6.32 -4.60 1.07
N TYR A 390 5.34 -3.78 0.71
CA TYR A 390 4.44 -4.06 -0.41
C TYR A 390 5.18 -4.16 -1.75
N THR A 391 6.07 -3.22 -2.06
CA THR A 391 6.88 -3.25 -3.29
C THR A 391 7.79 -4.48 -3.34
N GLY A 392 8.37 -4.86 -2.19
CA GLY A 392 9.13 -6.10 -2.04
C GLY A 392 8.29 -7.35 -2.28
N HIS A 393 7.02 -7.35 -1.85
CA HIS A 393 6.09 -8.45 -2.12
C HIS A 393 5.79 -8.60 -3.61
N ILE A 394 5.43 -7.52 -4.30
CA ILE A 394 5.19 -7.53 -5.76
C ILE A 394 6.41 -8.01 -6.53
N LYS A 395 7.60 -7.48 -6.21
CA LYS A 395 8.85 -7.88 -6.88
C LYS A 395 9.08 -9.39 -6.78
N ARG A 396 8.85 -9.98 -5.60
CA ARG A 396 8.99 -11.42 -5.39
C ARG A 396 7.96 -12.23 -6.17
N GLY A 397 6.71 -11.77 -6.23
CA GLY A 397 5.65 -12.40 -7.03
C GLY A 397 5.99 -12.45 -8.51
N LEU A 398 6.42 -11.31 -9.08
CA LEU A 398 6.85 -11.21 -10.47
C LEU A 398 8.07 -12.09 -10.79
N PHE A 399 9.04 -12.14 -9.88
CA PHE A 399 10.22 -12.99 -10.05
C PHE A 399 9.86 -14.48 -10.08
N ARG A 400 8.95 -14.93 -9.20
CA ARG A 400 8.46 -16.32 -9.21
C ARG A 400 7.72 -16.67 -10.48
N GLN A 401 6.81 -15.80 -10.94
CA GLN A 401 6.10 -16.02 -12.20
C GLN A 401 7.08 -16.12 -13.38
N ALA A 402 8.11 -15.27 -13.40
CA ALA A 402 9.13 -15.34 -14.44
C ALA A 402 9.95 -16.63 -14.35
N GLN A 403 10.33 -17.05 -13.15
CA GLN A 403 11.07 -18.30 -12.91
C GLN A 403 10.22 -19.54 -13.28
N GLN A 404 8.95 -19.56 -12.88
CA GLN A 404 8.03 -20.64 -13.23
C GLN A 404 7.87 -20.74 -14.74
N LYS A 405 7.68 -19.60 -15.45
CA LYS A 405 7.58 -19.58 -16.89
C LYS A 405 8.87 -20.05 -17.60
N LEU A 406 10.03 -19.71 -17.01
CA LEU A 406 11.31 -20.20 -17.52
C LEU A 406 11.40 -21.72 -17.37
N LEU A 407 11.06 -22.25 -16.18
CA LEU A 407 11.03 -23.70 -15.93
C LEU A 407 10.05 -24.43 -16.85
N GLU A 408 8.86 -23.89 -17.08
CA GLU A 408 7.88 -24.42 -18.02
C GLU A 408 8.44 -24.44 -19.44
N ASN A 409 9.08 -23.36 -19.90
CA ASN A 409 9.71 -23.33 -21.21
C ASN A 409 10.80 -24.39 -21.32
N MET A 410 11.72 -24.49 -20.34
CA MET A 410 12.79 -25.51 -20.34
C MET A 410 12.24 -26.94 -20.29
N ALA A 411 11.09 -27.15 -19.63
CA ALA A 411 10.47 -28.48 -19.53
C ALA A 411 9.73 -28.90 -20.80
N TYR A 412 9.29 -27.96 -21.64
CA TYR A 412 8.36 -28.23 -22.75
C TYR A 412 8.83 -27.79 -24.14
N THR A 413 9.99 -27.15 -24.26
CA THR A 413 10.54 -26.74 -25.57
C THR A 413 11.82 -27.50 -25.90
N ASP A 414 12.06 -27.76 -27.18
CA ASP A 414 13.33 -28.23 -27.73
C ASP A 414 14.27 -27.02 -27.88
N GLU A 415 15.46 -27.10 -27.27
CA GLU A 415 16.41 -25.98 -27.23
C GLU A 415 16.97 -25.62 -28.62
N LEU A 416 17.09 -26.60 -29.52
CA LEU A 416 17.66 -26.39 -30.86
C LEU A 416 16.67 -25.69 -31.79
N THR A 417 15.42 -26.19 -31.83
CA THR A 417 14.43 -25.77 -32.83
C THR A 417 13.45 -24.73 -32.33
N GLY A 418 13.34 -24.58 -30.99
CA GLY A 418 12.33 -23.72 -30.34
C GLY A 418 10.89 -24.22 -30.46
N LEU A 419 10.65 -25.37 -31.07
CA LEU A 419 9.38 -26.07 -31.06
C LEU A 419 9.11 -26.71 -29.69
N PHE A 420 7.91 -27.22 -29.48
CA PHE A 420 7.67 -28.05 -28.30
C PHE A 420 8.49 -29.34 -28.38
N ASN A 421 8.82 -29.92 -27.22
CA ASN A 421 9.47 -31.21 -27.14
C ASN A 421 8.44 -32.35 -27.02
N ARG A 422 8.94 -33.59 -27.03
CA ARG A 422 8.14 -34.81 -26.90
C ARG A 422 7.21 -34.76 -25.68
N ARG A 423 7.72 -34.34 -24.52
CA ARG A 423 6.93 -34.28 -23.29
C ARG A 423 5.67 -33.42 -23.43
N LYS A 424 5.77 -32.26 -24.05
CA LYS A 424 4.61 -31.39 -24.30
C LYS A 424 3.62 -32.00 -25.27
N CYS A 425 4.10 -32.74 -26.26
CA CYS A 425 3.26 -33.46 -27.20
C CYS A 425 2.46 -34.55 -26.48
N ASP A 426 3.14 -35.38 -25.69
CA ASP A 426 2.51 -36.49 -24.93
C ASP A 426 1.43 -35.97 -23.97
N GLU A 427 1.74 -34.94 -23.17
CA GLU A 427 0.75 -34.31 -22.27
C GLU A 427 -0.47 -33.75 -23.01
N THR A 428 -0.27 -33.16 -24.20
CA THR A 428 -1.37 -32.59 -24.99
C THR A 428 -2.23 -33.69 -25.57
N LEU A 429 -1.64 -34.78 -26.03
CA LEU A 429 -2.38 -35.96 -26.48
C LEU A 429 -3.22 -36.56 -25.38
N GLU A 430 -2.66 -36.77 -24.18
CA GLU A 430 -3.39 -37.23 -23.01
C GLU A 430 -4.54 -36.30 -22.61
N GLN A 431 -4.34 -34.98 -22.75
CA GLN A 431 -5.39 -33.99 -22.50
C GLN A 431 -6.54 -34.16 -23.51
N TYR A 432 -6.24 -34.23 -24.81
CA TYR A 432 -7.24 -34.42 -25.85
C TYR A 432 -8.05 -35.73 -25.66
N GLN A 433 -7.37 -36.79 -25.20
CA GLN A 433 -8.03 -38.05 -24.86
C GLN A 433 -8.99 -37.89 -23.68
N ARG A 434 -8.54 -37.29 -22.58
CA ARG A 434 -9.37 -37.08 -21.38
C ARG A 434 -10.58 -36.18 -21.64
N GLU A 435 -10.40 -35.16 -22.49
CA GLU A 435 -11.45 -34.20 -22.84
C GLU A 435 -12.31 -34.65 -24.04
N CYS A 436 -12.03 -35.82 -24.62
CA CYS A 436 -12.64 -36.28 -25.86
C CYS A 436 -12.62 -35.24 -26.98
N THR A 437 -11.57 -34.43 -27.04
CA THR A 437 -11.40 -33.34 -28.02
C THR A 437 -11.00 -33.94 -29.37
N PRO A 438 -11.72 -33.65 -30.48
CA PRO A 438 -11.30 -34.09 -31.82
C PRO A 438 -9.96 -33.46 -32.19
N PHE A 439 -9.03 -34.27 -32.66
CA PHE A 439 -7.72 -33.80 -33.12
C PHE A 439 -7.21 -34.55 -34.35
N THR A 440 -6.17 -34.01 -34.98
CA THR A 440 -5.40 -34.70 -36.02
C THR A 440 -3.95 -34.75 -35.58
N LEU A 441 -3.35 -35.95 -35.69
CA LEU A 441 -1.92 -36.16 -35.49
C LEU A 441 -1.22 -36.25 -36.85
N ILE A 442 -0.16 -35.46 -37.03
CA ILE A 442 0.73 -35.54 -38.19
C ILE A 442 2.11 -35.94 -37.67
N SER A 443 2.62 -37.09 -38.11
CA SER A 443 3.97 -37.59 -37.86
C SER A 443 4.85 -37.30 -39.04
N MET A 444 6.07 -36.85 -38.82
CA MET A 444 7.02 -36.45 -39.86
C MET A 444 8.42 -36.88 -39.48
N ASP A 445 9.16 -37.37 -40.49
CA ASP A 445 10.58 -37.73 -40.37
C ASP A 445 11.39 -36.92 -41.39
N LEU A 446 12.40 -36.19 -40.91
CA LEU A 446 13.26 -35.36 -41.77
C LEU A 446 14.35 -36.21 -42.42
N ASN A 447 14.25 -36.37 -43.73
CA ASN A 447 15.17 -37.20 -44.49
C ASN A 447 16.59 -36.60 -44.51
N PHE A 448 17.57 -37.46 -44.66
CA PHE A 448 18.98 -37.12 -44.91
C PHE A 448 19.71 -36.42 -43.79
N LEU A 449 19.16 -36.27 -42.58
CA LEU A 449 19.83 -35.61 -41.45
C LEU A 449 21.19 -36.28 -41.12
N LYS A 450 21.23 -37.62 -41.14
CA LYS A 450 22.48 -38.37 -40.91
C LYS A 450 23.53 -38.07 -42.00
N HIS A 451 23.12 -38.02 -43.25
CA HIS A 451 24.01 -37.68 -44.39
C HIS A 451 24.55 -36.26 -44.25
N TYR A 452 23.73 -35.28 -43.84
CA TYR A 452 24.17 -33.92 -43.57
C TYR A 452 25.21 -33.88 -42.44
N ASN A 453 24.96 -34.59 -41.33
CA ASN A 453 25.89 -34.68 -40.23
C ASN A 453 27.23 -35.31 -40.63
N ASP A 454 27.16 -36.43 -41.39
CA ASP A 454 28.35 -37.18 -41.79
C ASP A 454 29.21 -36.44 -42.83
N CYS A 455 28.58 -35.68 -43.78
CA CYS A 455 29.26 -34.97 -44.83
C CYS A 455 29.68 -33.54 -44.47
N TYR A 456 28.86 -32.81 -43.68
CA TYR A 456 29.03 -31.37 -43.43
C TYR A 456 29.15 -31.01 -41.94
N GLY A 457 29.12 -32.01 -41.05
CA GLY A 457 29.21 -31.80 -39.58
C GLY A 457 27.87 -31.46 -38.94
N HIS A 458 27.82 -31.59 -37.62
CA HIS A 458 26.60 -31.42 -36.80
C HIS A 458 26.00 -30.00 -36.89
N GLU A 459 26.81 -28.96 -37.08
CA GLU A 459 26.32 -27.59 -37.22
C GLU A 459 25.38 -27.45 -38.41
N ARG A 460 25.69 -28.11 -39.54
CA ARG A 460 24.83 -28.12 -40.72
C ARG A 460 23.56 -28.96 -40.54
N GLY A 461 23.65 -30.06 -39.80
CA GLY A 461 22.46 -30.81 -39.40
C GLY A 461 21.54 -30.00 -38.49
N ASP A 462 22.11 -29.20 -37.60
CA ASP A 462 21.35 -28.27 -36.72
C ASP A 462 20.67 -27.16 -37.54
N GLU A 463 21.33 -26.64 -38.58
CA GLU A 463 20.71 -25.67 -39.52
C GLU A 463 19.54 -26.29 -40.27
N LEU A 464 19.67 -27.55 -40.75
CA LEU A 464 18.60 -28.30 -41.38
C LEU A 464 17.37 -28.44 -40.48
N LEU A 465 17.59 -28.81 -39.22
CA LEU A 465 16.54 -28.93 -38.20
C LEU A 465 15.84 -27.59 -37.89
N LYS A 466 16.60 -26.50 -37.73
CA LYS A 466 16.07 -25.15 -37.52
C LYS A 466 15.28 -24.65 -38.72
N CYS A 467 15.77 -24.88 -39.93
CA CYS A 467 15.10 -24.51 -41.15
C CYS A 467 13.73 -25.21 -41.29
N PHE A 468 13.70 -26.54 -41.05
CA PHE A 468 12.45 -27.29 -41.07
C PHE A 468 11.46 -26.83 -40.02
N ALA A 469 11.92 -26.56 -38.78
CA ALA A 469 11.10 -25.97 -37.72
C ALA A 469 10.50 -24.62 -38.11
N GLY A 470 11.27 -23.79 -38.85
CA GLY A 470 10.78 -22.52 -39.43
C GLY A 470 9.65 -22.74 -40.42
N VAL A 471 9.80 -23.72 -41.33
CA VAL A 471 8.78 -24.10 -42.31
C VAL A 471 7.50 -24.60 -41.60
N LEU A 472 7.61 -25.43 -40.56
CA LEU A 472 6.47 -25.87 -39.78
C LEU A 472 5.72 -24.69 -39.14
N ASN A 473 6.46 -23.75 -38.53
CA ASN A 473 5.87 -22.56 -37.92
C ASN A 473 5.14 -21.66 -38.94
N GLY A 474 5.66 -21.54 -40.14
CA GLY A 474 5.05 -20.76 -41.25
C GLY A 474 3.85 -21.45 -41.89
N THR A 475 3.76 -22.78 -41.80
CA THR A 475 2.72 -23.59 -42.46
C THR A 475 1.49 -23.78 -41.58
N PHE A 476 1.69 -24.20 -40.35
CA PHE A 476 0.61 -24.55 -39.45
C PHE A 476 0.12 -23.37 -38.59
N PRO A 477 -1.18 -23.33 -38.27
CA PRO A 477 -1.75 -22.23 -37.49
C PRO A 477 -1.13 -22.14 -36.07
N GLU A 478 -1.20 -20.95 -35.44
CA GLU A 478 -0.65 -20.71 -34.11
C GLU A 478 -1.23 -21.65 -33.04
N LYS A 479 -2.48 -22.08 -33.20
CA LYS A 479 -3.16 -23.01 -32.30
C LYS A 479 -2.71 -24.48 -32.44
N ALA A 480 -1.98 -24.82 -33.50
CA ALA A 480 -1.41 -26.14 -33.67
C ALA A 480 -0.18 -26.31 -32.76
N LEU A 481 -0.11 -27.44 -32.04
CA LEU A 481 1.11 -27.80 -31.34
C LEU A 481 2.10 -28.36 -32.36
N LYS A 482 3.29 -27.82 -32.42
CA LYS A 482 4.39 -28.26 -33.32
C LYS A 482 5.53 -28.68 -32.39
N ALA A 483 5.95 -29.94 -32.49
CA ALA A 483 6.96 -30.54 -31.62
C ALA A 483 8.07 -31.23 -32.44
N ARG A 484 9.28 -31.18 -31.86
CA ARG A 484 10.34 -32.11 -32.23
C ARG A 484 10.29 -33.28 -31.26
N PHE A 485 10.04 -34.47 -31.81
CA PHE A 485 9.74 -35.66 -31.01
C PHE A 485 10.98 -36.52 -30.77
N GLY A 486 11.91 -36.57 -31.71
CA GLY A 486 13.19 -37.27 -31.70
C GLY A 486 14.28 -36.51 -32.41
N GLY A 487 15.34 -37.16 -32.82
CA GLY A 487 16.47 -36.56 -33.55
C GLY A 487 16.03 -35.86 -34.83
N ASP A 488 15.36 -36.57 -35.73
CA ASP A 488 14.82 -36.17 -37.02
C ASP A 488 13.28 -36.25 -37.11
N GLU A 489 12.65 -36.64 -35.99
CA GLU A 489 11.20 -36.82 -35.91
C GLU A 489 10.51 -35.56 -35.43
N PHE A 490 9.47 -35.14 -36.15
CA PHE A 490 8.62 -34.00 -35.84
C PHE A 490 7.16 -34.41 -35.77
N MET A 491 6.39 -33.70 -34.96
CA MET A 491 4.97 -33.98 -34.77
C MET A 491 4.16 -32.68 -34.75
N VAL A 492 2.96 -32.72 -35.35
CA VAL A 492 2.01 -31.61 -35.28
C VAL A 492 0.66 -32.15 -34.82
N LEU A 493 0.11 -31.50 -33.77
CA LEU A 493 -1.25 -31.76 -33.31
C LEU A 493 -2.15 -30.60 -33.71
N LEU A 494 -3.17 -30.89 -34.50
CA LEU A 494 -4.19 -29.93 -34.90
C LEU A 494 -5.41 -30.07 -33.96
N PRO A 495 -5.96 -28.99 -33.39
CA PRO A 495 -7.12 -29.06 -32.52
C PRO A 495 -8.45 -29.21 -33.29
N PHE A 496 -8.48 -30.09 -34.25
CA PHE A 496 -9.65 -30.50 -35.05
C PHE A 496 -9.38 -31.81 -35.77
N SER A 497 -10.44 -32.55 -36.10
CA SER A 497 -10.40 -33.80 -36.88
C SER A 497 -11.16 -33.57 -38.17
N ASP A 498 -10.41 -33.15 -39.25
CA ASP A 498 -10.97 -32.84 -40.57
C ASP A 498 -9.93 -33.22 -41.64
N GLU A 499 -10.18 -34.33 -42.32
CA GLU A 499 -9.27 -34.88 -43.32
C GLU A 499 -8.98 -33.89 -44.47
N LYS A 500 -10.02 -33.22 -44.97
CA LYS A 500 -9.88 -32.28 -46.10
C LYS A 500 -8.95 -31.11 -45.76
N LYS A 501 -9.17 -30.52 -44.60
CA LYS A 501 -8.31 -29.43 -44.10
C LYS A 501 -6.89 -29.90 -43.81
N THR A 502 -6.75 -31.10 -43.23
CA THR A 502 -5.43 -31.69 -42.98
C THR A 502 -4.67 -31.92 -44.26
N ARG A 503 -5.30 -32.50 -45.26
CA ARG A 503 -4.71 -32.71 -46.58
C ARG A 503 -4.24 -31.38 -47.23
N GLN A 504 -5.05 -30.33 -47.14
CA GLN A 504 -4.65 -28.99 -47.59
C GLN A 504 -3.41 -28.45 -46.87
N LEU A 505 -3.32 -28.64 -45.57
CA LEU A 505 -2.16 -28.21 -44.76
C LEU A 505 -0.92 -29.02 -45.09
N VAL A 506 -1.03 -30.33 -45.32
CA VAL A 506 0.09 -31.18 -45.71
C VAL A 506 0.56 -30.82 -47.12
N THR A 507 -0.35 -30.56 -48.08
CA THR A 507 0.01 -30.06 -49.41
C THR A 507 0.73 -28.73 -49.32
N ARG A 508 0.24 -27.81 -48.51
CA ARG A 508 0.89 -26.52 -48.26
C ARG A 508 2.29 -26.69 -47.61
N LEU A 509 2.45 -27.66 -46.71
CA LEU A 509 3.76 -27.98 -46.13
C LEU A 509 4.75 -28.40 -47.23
N ARG A 510 4.37 -29.35 -48.09
CA ARG A 510 5.21 -29.78 -49.23
C ARG A 510 5.61 -28.61 -50.14
N THR A 511 4.64 -27.77 -50.52
CA THR A 511 4.92 -26.56 -51.32
C THR A 511 5.85 -25.57 -50.59
N ASN A 512 5.73 -25.42 -49.29
CA ASN A 512 6.62 -24.54 -48.51
C ASN A 512 8.03 -25.14 -48.37
N ILE A 513 8.17 -26.46 -48.26
CA ILE A 513 9.46 -27.16 -48.34
C ILE A 513 10.14 -26.88 -49.71
N GLU A 514 9.41 -27.05 -50.81
CA GLU A 514 9.91 -26.76 -52.14
C GLU A 514 10.36 -25.30 -52.33
N LYS A 515 9.57 -24.35 -51.82
CA LYS A 515 9.93 -22.93 -51.85
C LYS A 515 11.19 -22.63 -51.01
N GLU A 516 11.32 -23.23 -49.86
CA GLU A 516 12.51 -23.09 -49.01
C GLU A 516 13.74 -23.64 -49.73
N ASN A 517 13.61 -24.83 -50.37
CA ASN A 517 14.67 -25.44 -51.16
C ASN A 517 15.08 -24.60 -52.36
N ALA A 518 14.13 -23.90 -52.98
CA ALA A 518 14.42 -23.03 -54.13
C ALA A 518 15.10 -21.71 -53.69
N SER A 519 14.81 -21.23 -52.49
CA SER A 519 15.38 -19.97 -51.96
C SER A 519 16.69 -20.18 -51.22
N ASN A 520 16.95 -21.37 -50.68
CA ASN A 520 18.09 -21.70 -49.83
C ASN A 520 18.94 -22.79 -50.47
N SER A 521 20.02 -22.39 -51.16
CA SER A 521 20.93 -23.33 -51.84
C SER A 521 21.82 -24.15 -50.87
N GLN A 522 21.85 -23.81 -49.60
CA GLN A 522 22.72 -24.45 -48.59
C GLN A 522 22.04 -25.61 -47.88
N VAL A 523 20.70 -25.65 -47.87
CA VAL A 523 19.90 -26.64 -47.12
C VAL A 523 18.83 -27.18 -48.06
N GLN A 524 18.77 -28.50 -48.24
CA GLN A 524 17.75 -29.18 -49.01
C GLN A 524 16.86 -30.00 -48.09
N LEU A 525 15.67 -29.51 -47.83
CA LEU A 525 14.68 -30.14 -46.96
C LEU A 525 13.93 -31.25 -47.70
N SER A 526 13.79 -32.39 -47.09
CA SER A 526 12.91 -33.47 -47.53
C SER A 526 12.32 -34.15 -46.29
N SER A 527 11.03 -34.40 -46.26
CA SER A 527 10.36 -35.01 -45.09
C SER A 527 9.29 -35.99 -45.56
N ALA A 528 9.31 -37.16 -44.96
CA ALA A 528 8.20 -38.12 -45.02
C ALA A 528 7.10 -37.67 -44.06
N ILE A 529 5.82 -37.82 -44.47
CA ILE A 529 4.67 -37.28 -43.74
C ILE A 529 3.54 -38.30 -43.70
N GLY A 530 3.10 -38.66 -42.51
CA GLY A 530 1.88 -39.44 -42.27
C GLY A 530 0.91 -38.70 -41.36
N TYR A 531 -0.37 -38.80 -41.56
CA TYR A 531 -1.36 -38.18 -40.67
C TYR A 531 -2.59 -39.06 -40.46
N VAL A 532 -3.22 -38.87 -39.29
CA VAL A 532 -4.47 -39.58 -38.90
C VAL A 532 -5.40 -38.59 -38.19
N CYS A 533 -6.65 -38.54 -38.65
CA CYS A 533 -7.69 -37.81 -37.96
C CYS A 533 -8.31 -38.72 -36.89
N SER A 534 -8.49 -38.22 -35.65
CA SER A 534 -9.08 -39.04 -34.56
C SER A 534 -10.48 -39.57 -34.85
N SER A 535 -11.21 -38.96 -35.80
CA SER A 535 -12.51 -39.42 -36.29
C SER A 535 -12.45 -40.63 -37.23
N GLU A 536 -11.27 -40.96 -37.78
CA GLU A 536 -11.10 -42.08 -38.68
C GLU A 536 -11.08 -43.44 -37.95
N LEU A 537 -10.74 -43.44 -36.67
CA LEU A 537 -10.60 -44.63 -35.85
C LEU A 537 -11.80 -44.76 -34.88
N PRO A 538 -12.82 -45.56 -35.16
CA PRO A 538 -13.97 -45.71 -34.28
C PRO A 538 -13.59 -46.49 -33.04
N GLY A 539 -14.04 -46.01 -31.85
CA GLY A 539 -13.79 -46.58 -30.53
C GLY A 539 -13.29 -45.52 -29.53
N GLU A 540 -12.92 -45.94 -28.32
CA GLU A 540 -12.21 -45.09 -27.39
C GLU A 540 -10.95 -44.54 -28.09
N GLN A 541 -10.72 -43.23 -27.97
CA GLN A 541 -9.56 -42.56 -28.60
C GLN A 541 -8.26 -43.11 -27.97
N ASP A 542 -7.82 -44.31 -28.44
CA ASP A 542 -6.56 -44.88 -28.03
C ASP A 542 -5.40 -44.14 -28.74
N ILE A 543 -4.69 -43.30 -27.97
CA ILE A 543 -3.55 -42.54 -28.44
C ILE A 543 -2.49 -43.44 -29.08
N HIS A 544 -2.23 -44.61 -28.51
CA HIS A 544 -1.23 -45.53 -29.03
C HIS A 544 -1.58 -46.02 -30.45
N ARG A 545 -2.86 -46.26 -30.70
CA ARG A 545 -3.35 -46.68 -31.98
C ARG A 545 -3.27 -45.56 -33.01
N ILE A 546 -3.68 -44.31 -32.63
CA ILE A 546 -3.58 -43.12 -33.51
C ILE A 546 -2.13 -42.85 -33.88
N TYR A 547 -1.24 -42.95 -32.87
CA TYR A 547 0.19 -42.77 -33.07
C TYR A 547 0.77 -43.80 -34.02
N SER A 548 0.53 -45.09 -33.78
CA SER A 548 1.00 -46.23 -34.60
C SER A 548 0.53 -46.11 -36.05
N GLU A 549 -0.71 -45.67 -36.30
CA GLU A 549 -1.26 -45.51 -37.63
C GLU A 549 -0.64 -44.33 -38.37
N ALA A 550 -0.42 -43.18 -37.66
CA ALA A 550 0.25 -42.04 -38.28
C ALA A 550 1.70 -42.36 -38.64
N ASP A 551 2.39 -43.09 -37.77
CA ASP A 551 3.78 -43.51 -38.00
C ASP A 551 3.87 -44.55 -39.17
N GLN A 552 2.92 -45.49 -39.25
CA GLN A 552 2.84 -46.40 -40.37
C GLN A 552 2.66 -45.65 -41.70
N ARG A 553 1.74 -44.67 -41.78
CA ARG A 553 1.50 -43.86 -42.98
C ARG A 553 2.72 -43.04 -43.35
N MET A 554 3.44 -42.49 -42.37
CA MET A 554 4.71 -41.79 -42.60
C MET A 554 5.78 -42.73 -43.15
N TYR A 555 5.86 -43.96 -42.63
CA TYR A 555 6.81 -44.95 -43.16
C TYR A 555 6.50 -45.38 -44.58
N GLU A 556 5.22 -45.53 -44.98
CA GLU A 556 4.78 -45.81 -46.33
C GLU A 556 5.17 -44.65 -47.31
N ASP A 557 4.97 -43.39 -46.89
CA ASP A 557 5.40 -42.18 -47.64
C ASP A 557 6.94 -42.18 -47.79
N LYS A 558 7.67 -42.52 -46.74
CA LYS A 558 9.15 -42.59 -46.77
C LYS A 558 9.64 -43.66 -47.75
N ARG A 559 8.94 -44.78 -47.84
CA ARG A 559 9.26 -45.85 -48.77
C ARG A 559 8.99 -45.44 -50.20
N SER A 560 7.85 -44.82 -50.48
CA SER A 560 7.48 -44.34 -51.80
C SER A 560 8.51 -43.32 -52.32
N MET A 561 8.95 -42.40 -51.48
CA MET A 561 9.99 -41.41 -51.81
C MET A 561 11.33 -42.06 -52.17
N LYS A 562 11.71 -43.14 -51.46
CA LYS A 562 12.95 -43.89 -51.79
C LYS A 562 12.86 -44.60 -53.13
N GLU A 563 11.70 -45.22 -53.44
CA GLU A 563 11.46 -45.89 -54.69
C GLU A 563 11.47 -44.92 -55.90
N GLU A 564 10.94 -43.70 -55.71
CA GLU A 564 11.02 -42.64 -56.73
C GLU A 564 12.46 -42.19 -56.99
N ILE A 565 13.26 -41.96 -55.95
CA ILE A 565 14.68 -41.58 -56.08
C ILE A 565 15.48 -42.68 -56.78
N GLN A 566 15.21 -43.97 -56.52
CA GLN A 566 15.87 -45.10 -57.17
C GLN A 566 15.48 -45.23 -58.66
N ARG A 567 14.25 -44.86 -59.02
CA ARG A 567 13.79 -44.84 -60.40
C ARG A 567 14.40 -43.70 -61.21
N GLU A 568 14.59 -42.55 -60.59
CA GLU A 568 15.20 -41.39 -61.28
C GLU A 568 16.73 -41.47 -61.36
N ASN A 569 17.41 -42.28 -60.49
CA ASN A 569 18.84 -42.51 -60.51
C ASN A 569 19.18 -44.01 -60.37
N PRO A 570 19.06 -44.83 -61.45
CA PRO A 570 19.31 -46.27 -61.38
C PRO A 570 20.78 -46.65 -61.20
N GLU A 571 21.74 -45.69 -61.21
CA GLU A 571 23.18 -45.96 -61.16
C GLU A 571 23.87 -45.52 -59.82
N LYS A 572 23.14 -45.27 -58.76
CA LYS A 572 23.77 -44.99 -57.46
C LYS A 572 23.36 -46.00 -56.40
#